data_1d3fb3326ee6a6965934456fa6dd4080
#
_entry.id   1d3fb3326ee6a6965934456fa6dd4080
#
_cell.length_a   1.000
_cell.length_b   1.000
_cell.length_c   1.000
_cell.angle_alpha   90.00
_cell.angle_beta   90.00
_cell.angle_gamma   90.00
#
_symmetry.space_group_name_H-M   'P 1'
#
loop_
_entity.id
_entity.type
_entity.pdbx_description
1 polymer ?
#
loop_
_entity_poly.entity_id
_entity_poly.type
_entity_poly.pdbx_seq_one_letter_code
_entity_poly.pdbx_strand_id
1 'polypeptide(L)'
;MRFSYKGIAWLAALCGALSSCNEPFEPTIRLAVDQNMVALPATEGMTRVMVYSTGEWSLSVDSESGDAWARIDRNSGRENGDFVFEYDTNGGLSRKATIRIQSGGHTCEVVMSQAAGITDPTLTVTPGSVALLGEGCPVTMTLSSNLGPDLERVQHEISYGEESGEGWIGDVTLDDASLRFTVADNTTGALRFATITLWVTDGSDTRYETRATVSQNSEALRLTMTPAEETHAAASYGETFEQAFECNIPEIYGEISLVCDYLTGADGWLTNYRIDREAGLLSVKIPANPAAPRSARIALRYDDGKGGGITTDYVTLTQEKCDIGGVEGDQMEGEKDDNEW
;
A
#
# COMPACT_ATOMS: atom_id res chain seq x y z
N MET A 1 68.91 -84.96 26.65
CA MET A 1 70.38 -84.64 26.57
C MET A 1 70.59 -83.19 26.92
N ARG A 2 71.41 -82.99 27.98
CA ARG A 2 72.27 -81.84 28.32
C ARG A 2 71.65 -80.46 28.35
N PHE A 3 71.40 -79.95 29.60
CA PHE A 3 72.19 -78.98 30.36
C PHE A 3 72.60 -77.71 29.61
N SER A 4 72.28 -76.51 30.13
CA SER A 4 73.20 -75.75 30.93
C SER A 4 72.57 -74.49 31.51
N TYR A 5 72.83 -74.29 32.81
CA TYR A 5 72.63 -73.09 33.64
C TYR A 5 73.42 -71.88 33.19
N LYS A 6 72.97 -70.76 33.55
CA LYS A 6 73.61 -69.59 34.22
C LYS A 6 72.92 -68.30 33.69
N GLY A 7 72.54 -67.38 34.45
CA GLY A 7 72.73 -67.03 35.85
C GLY A 7 72.52 -65.55 36.03
N ILE A 8 72.20 -65.21 37.22
CA ILE A 8 72.52 -63.95 37.85
C ILE A 8 71.59 -62.74 37.57
N ALA A 9 70.90 -62.39 38.63
CA ALA A 9 70.19 -61.21 38.99
C ALA A 9 70.91 -59.90 38.66
N TRP A 10 70.11 -58.95 38.23
CA TRP A 10 70.31 -57.54 38.56
C TRP A 10 68.92 -56.92 39.01
N LEU A 11 68.85 -56.71 40.30
CA LEU A 11 67.79 -55.89 40.95
C LEU A 11 68.22 -54.45 40.65
N ALA A 12 67.60 -53.82 39.65
CA ALA A 12 67.70 -52.38 39.46
C ALA A 12 66.42 -51.75 40.03
N ALA A 13 66.60 -51.14 41.16
CA ALA A 13 65.56 -50.25 41.73
C ALA A 13 65.29 -49.09 40.80
N LEU A 14 64.16 -49.15 40.05
CA LEU A 14 63.70 -48.04 39.29
C LEU A 14 62.86 -47.18 40.25
N CYS A 15 63.49 -46.19 40.88
CA CYS A 15 62.75 -45.03 41.47
C CYS A 15 62.16 -44.27 40.31
N GLY A 16 60.92 -44.63 39.90
CA GLY A 16 60.12 -43.82 39.04
C GLY A 16 59.76 -42.56 39.80
N ALA A 17 60.35 -41.45 39.39
CA ALA A 17 59.90 -40.14 39.75
C ALA A 17 58.43 -40.00 39.26
N LEU A 18 57.49 -40.06 40.16
CA LEU A 18 56.15 -39.53 39.93
C LEU A 18 56.33 -38.03 39.76
N SER A 19 56.60 -37.60 38.54
CA SER A 19 56.34 -36.23 38.11
C SER A 19 54.82 -36.05 38.17
N SER A 20 54.34 -35.63 39.32
CA SER A 20 53.04 -35.03 39.45
C SER A 20 53.04 -33.84 38.46
N CYS A 21 52.48 -34.02 37.31
CA CYS A 21 52.07 -32.91 36.49
C CYS A 21 51.05 -32.10 37.31
N ASN A 22 51.55 -31.16 38.08
CA ASN A 22 50.78 -30.05 38.57
C ASN A 22 50.63 -29.07 37.40
N GLU A 23 49.92 -29.47 36.37
CA GLU A 23 49.32 -28.45 35.52
C GLU A 23 48.36 -27.66 36.37
N PRO A 24 48.52 -26.33 36.47
CA PRO A 24 47.58 -25.52 37.18
C PRO A 24 46.19 -25.79 36.56
N PHE A 25 45.24 -26.21 37.41
CA PHE A 25 43.85 -26.36 37.01
C PHE A 25 43.35 -24.98 36.55
N GLU A 26 43.38 -24.71 35.24
CA GLU A 26 42.69 -23.57 34.71
C GLU A 26 41.19 -23.86 34.73
N PRO A 27 40.43 -23.12 35.51
CA PRO A 27 39.00 -23.33 35.54
C PRO A 27 38.40 -23.06 34.16
N THR A 28 37.91 -24.10 33.50
CA THR A 28 37.21 -23.96 32.20
C THR A 28 35.98 -23.10 32.43
N ILE A 29 35.97 -21.95 31.79
CA ILE A 29 34.78 -21.06 31.82
C ILE A 29 33.63 -21.81 31.20
N ARG A 30 32.54 -21.92 31.94
CA ARG A 30 31.27 -22.51 31.50
C ARG A 30 30.23 -21.40 31.44
N LEU A 31 29.41 -21.44 30.40
CA LEU A 31 28.31 -20.49 30.22
C LEU A 31 27.02 -21.25 29.91
N ALA A 32 25.97 -21.00 30.66
CA ALA A 32 24.63 -21.53 30.45
C ALA A 32 23.56 -20.57 30.99
N VAL A 33 22.33 -20.78 30.59
CA VAL A 33 21.14 -20.06 31.06
C VAL A 33 20.11 -21.09 31.54
N ASP A 34 19.20 -20.68 32.42
CA ASP A 34 18.11 -21.54 32.89
C ASP A 34 17.03 -21.78 31.79
N GLN A 35 16.90 -20.85 30.87
CA GLN A 35 15.99 -20.94 29.73
C GLN A 35 16.56 -20.21 28.51
N ASN A 36 16.51 -20.85 27.36
CA ASN A 36 17.00 -20.31 26.11
C ASN A 36 15.87 -19.76 25.19
N MET A 37 14.62 -19.97 25.58
CA MET A 37 13.43 -19.45 24.90
C MET A 37 12.40 -19.06 25.95
N VAL A 38 11.89 -17.83 25.86
CA VAL A 38 10.91 -17.27 26.79
C VAL A 38 9.73 -16.73 25.99
N ALA A 39 8.54 -17.27 26.25
CA ALA A 39 7.30 -16.75 25.68
C ALA A 39 6.77 -15.62 26.57
N LEU A 40 6.49 -14.48 25.96
CA LEU A 40 6.00 -13.27 26.62
C LEU A 40 4.58 -12.94 26.13
N PRO A 41 3.69 -12.49 27.03
CA PRO A 41 2.37 -12.01 26.62
C PRO A 41 2.48 -10.72 25.78
N ALA A 42 1.40 -10.34 25.08
CA ALA A 42 1.34 -9.10 24.34
C ALA A 42 1.37 -7.84 25.23
N THR A 43 0.92 -7.97 26.48
CA THR A 43 0.98 -6.88 27.47
C THR A 43 2.40 -6.64 27.95
N GLU A 44 2.70 -5.42 28.36
CA GLU A 44 3.96 -5.06 28.99
C GLU A 44 4.30 -5.91 30.21
N GLY A 45 5.57 -6.06 30.51
CA GLY A 45 5.99 -6.81 31.66
C GLY A 45 7.50 -6.93 31.82
N MET A 46 7.90 -7.80 32.72
CA MET A 46 9.30 -8.14 32.95
C MET A 46 9.45 -9.64 33.23
N THR A 47 10.60 -10.18 32.84
CA THR A 47 10.99 -11.57 33.15
C THR A 47 12.44 -11.62 33.59
N ARG A 48 12.78 -12.60 34.38
CA ARG A 48 14.15 -12.81 34.90
C ARG A 48 14.75 -14.03 34.24
N VAL A 49 16.02 -13.95 33.86
CA VAL A 49 16.80 -15.07 33.33
C VAL A 49 18.04 -15.25 34.19
N MET A 50 18.29 -16.48 34.58
CA MET A 50 19.48 -16.86 35.33
C MET A 50 20.63 -17.18 34.39
N VAL A 51 21.80 -16.63 34.70
CA VAL A 51 23.06 -16.90 33.97
C VAL A 51 23.96 -17.71 34.91
N TYR A 52 24.37 -18.85 34.42
CA TYR A 52 25.37 -19.71 35.11
C TYR A 52 26.69 -19.55 34.41
N SER A 53 27.66 -18.93 35.07
CA SER A 53 29.00 -18.71 34.55
C SER A 53 30.06 -18.93 35.63
N THR A 54 31.24 -19.31 35.24
CA THR A 54 32.43 -19.37 36.12
C THR A 54 33.29 -18.12 36.03
N GLY A 55 32.93 -17.16 35.22
CA GLY A 55 33.68 -15.91 34.97
C GLY A 55 32.78 -14.70 34.80
N GLU A 56 33.38 -13.62 34.33
CA GLU A 56 32.64 -12.41 33.91
C GLU A 56 31.88 -12.67 32.61
N TRP A 57 30.70 -12.09 32.48
CA TRP A 57 29.88 -12.19 31.29
C TRP A 57 29.31 -10.82 30.89
N SER A 58 29.02 -10.67 29.60
CA SER A 58 28.41 -9.47 29.02
C SER A 58 27.16 -9.85 28.24
N LEU A 59 26.21 -8.89 28.11
CA LEU A 59 24.94 -9.02 27.42
C LEU A 59 24.85 -8.00 26.28
N SER A 60 24.21 -8.42 25.20
CA SER A 60 23.71 -7.53 24.15
C SER A 60 22.31 -7.97 23.75
N VAL A 61 21.45 -7.00 23.41
CA VAL A 61 20.09 -7.23 22.90
C VAL A 61 20.08 -6.90 21.43
N ASP A 62 19.56 -7.82 20.64
CA ASP A 62 19.26 -7.64 19.23
C ASP A 62 17.76 -7.83 19.03
N SER A 63 17.05 -6.78 18.61
CA SER A 63 15.62 -6.80 18.32
C SER A 63 15.36 -6.54 16.86
N GLU A 64 14.65 -7.44 16.19
CA GLU A 64 14.37 -7.34 14.73
C GLU A 64 13.57 -6.11 14.33
N SER A 65 12.79 -5.57 15.24
CA SER A 65 11.94 -4.40 14.98
C SER A 65 12.63 -3.05 15.20
N GLY A 66 13.92 -3.03 15.55
CA GLY A 66 14.68 -1.80 15.77
C GLY A 66 14.18 -0.90 16.91
N ASP A 67 13.11 -1.29 17.57
CA ASP A 67 12.42 -0.51 18.59
C ASP A 67 12.95 -0.81 19.99
N ALA A 68 12.96 0.21 20.84
CA ALA A 68 13.38 0.12 22.23
C ALA A 68 12.37 -0.64 23.12
N TRP A 69 11.53 -1.53 22.56
CA TRP A 69 10.55 -2.30 23.30
C TRP A 69 11.17 -3.35 24.22
N ALA A 70 12.43 -3.73 23.95
CA ALA A 70 13.19 -4.77 24.62
C ALA A 70 14.35 -4.13 25.37
N ARG A 71 14.33 -4.15 26.68
CA ARG A 71 15.35 -3.55 27.56
C ARG A 71 15.87 -4.57 28.56
N ILE A 72 17.13 -4.43 28.94
CA ILE A 72 17.77 -5.20 30.01
C ILE A 72 18.22 -4.27 31.11
N ASP A 73 18.11 -4.72 32.38
CA ASP A 73 18.48 -3.93 33.55
C ASP A 73 20.01 -3.76 33.71
N ARG A 74 20.79 -4.64 33.08
CA ARG A 74 22.27 -4.62 33.11
C ARG A 74 22.85 -5.22 31.84
N ASN A 75 24.05 -4.85 31.50
CA ASN A 75 24.77 -5.34 30.31
C ASN A 75 25.95 -6.26 30.67
N SER A 76 26.20 -6.56 31.94
CA SER A 76 27.29 -7.45 32.39
C SER A 76 27.02 -7.99 33.79
N GLY A 77 27.74 -9.07 34.14
CA GLY A 77 27.76 -9.68 35.45
C GLY A 77 28.97 -10.55 35.67
N ARG A 78 29.02 -11.23 36.80
CA ARG A 78 30.12 -12.10 37.20
C ARG A 78 29.56 -13.39 37.83
N GLU A 79 30.19 -14.51 37.51
CA GLU A 79 29.79 -15.82 38.07
C GLU A 79 28.29 -16.14 37.81
N ASN A 80 27.65 -16.87 38.71
CA ASN A 80 26.22 -17.06 38.64
C ASN A 80 25.51 -15.75 38.99
N GLY A 81 24.61 -15.32 38.13
CA GLY A 81 23.86 -14.09 38.26
C GLY A 81 22.56 -14.15 37.52
N ASP A 82 21.94 -13.02 37.34
CA ASP A 82 20.68 -12.87 36.61
C ASP A 82 20.65 -11.53 35.93
N PHE A 83 19.73 -11.41 34.96
CA PHE A 83 19.28 -10.13 34.45
C PHE A 83 17.77 -10.10 34.32
N VAL A 84 17.21 -8.90 34.33
CA VAL A 84 15.80 -8.66 34.10
C VAL A 84 15.62 -8.11 32.67
N PHE A 85 14.77 -8.77 31.92
CA PHE A 85 14.31 -8.31 30.63
C PHE A 85 12.95 -7.61 30.80
N GLU A 86 12.88 -6.35 30.41
CA GLU A 86 11.67 -5.53 30.41
C GLU A 86 11.17 -5.35 28.98
N TYR A 87 9.87 -5.40 28.79
CA TYR A 87 9.24 -5.29 27.48
C TYR A 87 7.94 -4.50 27.53
N ASP A 88 7.72 -3.72 26.46
CA ASP A 88 6.53 -2.90 26.32
C ASP A 88 5.37 -3.69 25.71
N THR A 89 4.13 -3.18 25.85
CA THR A 89 2.95 -3.71 25.18
C THR A 89 3.19 -3.82 23.69
N ASN A 90 2.83 -4.96 23.12
CA ASN A 90 2.84 -5.19 21.68
C ASN A 90 1.45 -4.91 21.10
N GLY A 91 1.32 -3.90 20.27
CA GLY A 91 0.07 -3.57 19.55
C GLY A 91 0.02 -4.12 18.11
N GLY A 92 1.02 -4.90 17.69
CA GLY A 92 1.17 -5.40 16.33
C GLY A 92 1.30 -6.93 16.25
N LEU A 93 2.04 -7.38 15.25
CA LEU A 93 2.40 -8.78 15.01
C LEU A 93 3.29 -9.34 16.13
N SER A 94 3.43 -10.66 16.22
CA SER A 94 4.42 -11.26 17.11
C SER A 94 5.82 -10.73 16.78
N ARG A 95 6.66 -10.58 17.83
CA ARG A 95 8.01 -10.06 17.68
C ARG A 95 9.00 -10.79 18.55
N LYS A 96 10.27 -10.80 18.19
CA LYS A 96 11.33 -11.46 18.94
C LYS A 96 12.49 -10.51 19.21
N ALA A 97 13.17 -10.76 20.35
CA ALA A 97 14.45 -10.18 20.64
C ALA A 97 15.40 -11.31 21.05
N THR A 98 16.64 -11.21 20.61
CA THR A 98 17.69 -12.19 20.97
C THR A 98 18.66 -11.52 21.92
N ILE A 99 18.82 -12.12 23.10
CA ILE A 99 19.82 -11.68 24.07
C ILE A 99 21.02 -12.58 23.89
N ARG A 100 22.14 -12.01 23.51
CA ARG A 100 23.41 -12.70 23.37
C ARG A 100 24.25 -12.50 24.62
N ILE A 101 24.68 -13.61 25.22
CA ILE A 101 25.47 -13.64 26.44
C ILE A 101 26.85 -14.21 26.09
N GLN A 102 27.90 -13.50 26.49
CA GLN A 102 29.28 -13.91 26.19
C GLN A 102 30.11 -13.98 27.46
N SER A 103 30.93 -15.04 27.59
CA SER A 103 31.87 -15.25 28.72
C SER A 103 33.05 -16.11 28.27
N GLY A 104 34.28 -15.62 28.41
CA GLY A 104 35.49 -16.40 28.15
C GLY A 104 35.57 -17.10 26.78
N GLY A 105 35.07 -16.45 25.72
CA GLY A 105 35.00 -17.01 24.37
C GLY A 105 33.82 -17.94 24.11
N HIS A 106 32.96 -18.18 25.09
CA HIS A 106 31.69 -18.90 24.95
C HIS A 106 30.52 -17.91 24.72
N THR A 107 29.55 -18.33 23.91
CA THR A 107 28.33 -17.57 23.66
C THR A 107 27.12 -18.47 23.88
N CYS A 108 26.08 -17.93 24.52
CA CYS A 108 24.75 -18.51 24.52
C CYS A 108 23.71 -17.42 24.20
N GLU A 109 22.55 -17.84 23.74
CA GLU A 109 21.49 -16.95 23.30
C GLU A 109 20.20 -17.29 24.03
N VAL A 110 19.41 -16.27 24.35
CA VAL A 110 18.05 -16.37 24.86
C VAL A 110 17.14 -15.64 23.92
N VAL A 111 16.17 -16.35 23.36
CA VAL A 111 15.15 -15.77 22.48
C VAL A 111 13.92 -15.40 23.32
N MET A 112 13.58 -14.11 23.32
CA MET A 112 12.37 -13.56 23.90
C MET A 112 11.33 -13.41 22.80
N SER A 113 10.27 -14.21 22.82
CA SER A 113 9.21 -14.21 21.83
C SER A 113 7.94 -13.60 22.42
N GLN A 114 7.57 -12.41 21.97
CA GLN A 114 6.36 -11.72 22.44
C GLN A 114 5.19 -12.00 21.51
N ALA A 115 4.06 -12.39 22.10
CA ALA A 115 2.82 -12.66 21.38
C ALA A 115 2.32 -11.43 20.63
N ALA A 116 1.58 -11.65 19.54
CA ALA A 116 0.88 -10.59 18.80
C ALA A 116 -0.17 -9.92 19.69
N GLY A 117 -0.30 -8.61 19.55
CA GLY A 117 -1.37 -7.81 20.16
C GLY A 117 -2.62 -7.70 19.26
N ILE A 118 -2.49 -8.08 18.00
CA ILE A 118 -3.59 -8.11 17.03
C ILE A 118 -4.08 -9.54 16.80
N THR A 119 -5.37 -9.66 16.48
CA THR A 119 -6.00 -10.93 16.10
C THR A 119 -6.25 -10.91 14.59
N ASP A 120 -6.06 -12.07 13.93
CA ASP A 120 -6.30 -12.25 12.50
C ASP A 120 -5.65 -11.15 11.62
N PRO A 121 -4.30 -11.12 11.54
CA PRO A 121 -3.60 -10.12 10.75
C PRO A 121 -4.06 -10.08 9.31
N THR A 122 -4.37 -8.89 8.79
CA THR A 122 -4.85 -8.65 7.42
C THR A 122 -3.99 -7.64 6.70
N LEU A 123 -3.73 -7.91 5.43
CA LEU A 123 -3.09 -7.01 4.49
C LEU A 123 -3.71 -7.25 3.13
N THR A 124 -4.46 -6.29 2.58
CA THR A 124 -5.18 -6.45 1.31
C THR A 124 -5.08 -5.21 0.44
N VAL A 125 -4.99 -5.39 -0.87
CA VAL A 125 -5.02 -4.32 -1.88
C VAL A 125 -6.26 -4.46 -2.73
N THR A 126 -6.98 -3.36 -2.95
CA THR A 126 -8.21 -3.31 -3.74
C THR A 126 -8.16 -2.12 -4.72
N PRO A 127 -8.44 -2.35 -6.03
CA PRO A 127 -8.65 -3.64 -6.67
C PRO A 127 -7.37 -4.48 -6.67
N GLY A 128 -7.48 -5.81 -6.70
CA GLY A 128 -6.31 -6.70 -6.77
C GLY A 128 -5.62 -6.72 -8.13
N SER A 129 -6.21 -6.04 -9.13
CA SER A 129 -5.64 -5.89 -10.48
C SER A 129 -6.06 -4.59 -11.11
N VAL A 130 -5.22 -4.05 -11.99
CA VAL A 130 -5.50 -2.91 -12.83
C VAL A 130 -5.05 -3.16 -14.26
N ALA A 131 -5.89 -2.74 -15.23
CA ALA A 131 -5.58 -2.77 -16.64
C ALA A 131 -5.40 -1.34 -17.17
N LEU A 132 -4.27 -1.09 -17.81
CA LEU A 132 -3.87 0.23 -18.30
C LEU A 132 -3.70 0.21 -19.80
N LEU A 133 -3.82 1.40 -20.40
CA LEU A 133 -3.51 1.67 -21.79
C LEU A 133 -2.03 2.06 -21.97
N GLY A 134 -1.62 2.43 -23.19
CA GLY A 134 -0.24 2.69 -23.52
C GLY A 134 0.40 3.86 -22.80
N GLU A 135 -0.35 4.88 -22.44
CA GLU A 135 0.17 6.01 -21.67
C GLU A 135 0.48 5.63 -20.23
N GLY A 136 1.60 6.14 -19.72
CA GLY A 136 1.99 6.00 -18.34
C GLY A 136 1.21 6.93 -17.42
N CYS A 137 0.90 6.44 -16.23
CA CYS A 137 0.14 7.22 -15.25
C CYS A 137 0.52 6.86 -13.82
N PRO A 138 0.27 7.75 -12.84
CA PRO A 138 0.26 7.38 -11.43
C PRO A 138 -0.95 6.47 -11.14
N VAL A 139 -0.72 5.45 -10.34
CA VAL A 139 -1.75 4.49 -9.92
C VAL A 139 -1.87 4.54 -8.42
N THR A 140 -3.10 4.58 -7.92
CA THR A 140 -3.41 4.48 -6.50
C THR A 140 -4.42 3.36 -6.29
N MET A 141 -4.09 2.43 -5.41
CA MET A 141 -4.95 1.34 -4.97
C MET A 141 -5.23 1.47 -3.48
N THR A 142 -6.41 1.09 -3.04
CA THR A 142 -6.76 1.10 -1.62
C THR A 142 -6.02 -0.01 -0.90
N LEU A 143 -5.28 0.33 0.16
CA LEU A 143 -4.68 -0.60 1.10
C LEU A 143 -5.59 -0.69 2.32
N SER A 144 -5.91 -1.92 2.73
CA SER A 144 -6.62 -2.20 3.97
C SER A 144 -5.81 -3.16 4.83
N SER A 145 -5.54 -2.76 6.06
CA SER A 145 -4.69 -3.52 6.99
C SER A 145 -5.09 -3.25 8.43
N ASN A 146 -4.91 -4.26 9.30
CA ASN A 146 -4.97 -4.12 10.76
C ASN A 146 -3.59 -4.29 11.43
N LEU A 147 -2.51 -4.20 10.67
CA LEU A 147 -1.14 -4.44 11.15
C LEU A 147 -0.64 -3.37 12.13
N GLY A 148 -1.30 -2.21 12.18
CA GLY A 148 -0.91 -1.12 13.07
C GLY A 148 0.54 -0.66 12.82
N PRO A 149 1.42 -0.62 13.83
CA PRO A 149 2.79 -0.15 13.67
C PRO A 149 3.63 -1.00 12.70
N ASP A 150 3.26 -2.27 12.47
CA ASP A 150 4.00 -3.15 11.56
C ASP A 150 3.77 -2.81 10.07
N LEU A 151 2.84 -1.91 9.77
CA LEU A 151 2.66 -1.44 8.39
C LEU A 151 3.92 -0.77 7.82
N GLU A 152 4.68 -0.06 8.65
CA GLU A 152 5.97 0.54 8.28
C GLU A 152 7.05 -0.49 7.92
N ARG A 153 6.89 -1.74 8.35
CA ARG A 153 7.78 -2.87 8.07
C ARG A 153 7.40 -3.63 6.80
N VAL A 154 6.26 -3.29 6.17
CA VAL A 154 5.82 -3.96 4.93
C VAL A 154 6.84 -3.69 3.83
N GLN A 155 7.33 -4.76 3.26
CA GLN A 155 8.25 -4.76 2.13
C GLN A 155 7.47 -4.95 0.82
N HIS A 156 8.09 -4.60 -0.30
CA HIS A 156 7.53 -4.85 -1.61
C HIS A 156 8.57 -5.41 -2.58
N GLU A 157 8.07 -6.17 -3.55
CA GLU A 157 8.83 -6.69 -4.69
C GLU A 157 7.99 -6.57 -5.94
N ILE A 158 8.63 -6.25 -7.06
CA ILE A 158 7.98 -6.21 -8.37
C ILE A 158 8.52 -7.35 -9.22
N SER A 159 7.63 -8.24 -9.64
CA SER A 159 7.93 -9.32 -10.58
C SER A 159 7.33 -8.99 -11.94
N TYR A 160 8.16 -8.93 -12.96
CA TYR A 160 7.74 -8.66 -14.34
C TYR A 160 7.53 -9.95 -15.12
N GLY A 161 6.55 -9.98 -16.03
CA GLY A 161 6.33 -11.10 -16.95
C GLY A 161 7.53 -11.30 -17.90
N GLU A 162 7.75 -12.52 -18.37
CA GLU A 162 8.93 -12.90 -19.16
C GLU A 162 9.21 -12.00 -20.38
N GLU A 163 8.16 -11.53 -21.06
CA GLU A 163 8.26 -10.68 -22.25
C GLU A 163 7.94 -9.20 -21.96
N SER A 164 7.75 -8.85 -20.68
CA SER A 164 7.24 -7.54 -20.27
C SER A 164 8.31 -6.47 -20.11
N GLY A 165 9.60 -6.84 -20.13
CA GLY A 165 10.69 -5.96 -19.74
C GLY A 165 10.61 -5.58 -18.25
N GLU A 166 11.62 -4.93 -17.74
CA GLU A 166 11.71 -4.52 -16.34
C GLU A 166 11.72 -3.00 -16.20
N GLY A 167 11.48 -2.48 -14.98
CA GLY A 167 11.67 -1.08 -14.63
C GLY A 167 10.59 -0.11 -15.12
N TRP A 168 9.46 -0.61 -15.61
CA TRP A 168 8.35 0.24 -16.06
C TRP A 168 7.34 0.59 -14.95
N ILE A 169 7.47 -0.02 -13.77
CA ILE A 169 6.80 0.39 -12.54
C ILE A 169 7.84 1.02 -11.62
N GLY A 170 7.57 2.21 -11.11
CA GLY A 170 8.45 2.97 -10.22
C GLY A 170 7.71 3.61 -9.06
N ASP A 171 8.47 4.28 -8.19
CA ASP A 171 7.96 5.12 -7.09
C ASP A 171 6.93 4.42 -6.19
N VAL A 172 7.15 3.12 -5.91
CA VAL A 172 6.23 2.36 -5.05
C VAL A 172 6.30 2.90 -3.64
N THR A 173 5.17 3.37 -3.13
CA THR A 173 5.00 3.90 -1.78
C THR A 173 3.75 3.33 -1.13
N LEU A 174 3.82 3.18 0.18
CA LEU A 174 2.73 2.69 1.02
C LEU A 174 2.42 3.73 2.09
N ASP A 175 1.14 3.96 2.33
CA ASP A 175 0.63 4.67 3.51
C ASP A 175 -0.49 3.86 4.16
N ASP A 176 -1.11 4.40 5.23
CA ASP A 176 -2.13 3.68 6.02
C ASP A 176 -3.34 3.22 5.20
N ALA A 177 -3.58 3.78 4.04
CA ALA A 177 -4.78 3.57 3.26
C ALA A 177 -4.50 3.30 1.77
N SER A 178 -3.28 3.43 1.29
CA SER A 178 -2.99 3.32 -0.14
C SER A 178 -1.64 2.70 -0.49
N LEU A 179 -1.66 1.95 -1.59
CA LEU A 179 -0.49 1.58 -2.38
C LEU A 179 -0.46 2.52 -3.59
N ARG A 180 0.63 3.28 -3.76
CA ARG A 180 0.85 4.18 -4.90
C ARG A 180 2.09 3.78 -5.66
N PHE A 181 2.03 3.91 -6.97
CA PHE A 181 3.17 3.68 -7.86
C PHE A 181 2.98 4.42 -9.18
N THR A 182 4.05 4.58 -9.93
CA THR A 182 4.01 5.14 -11.28
C THR A 182 4.20 4.05 -12.33
N VAL A 183 3.54 4.20 -13.47
CA VAL A 183 3.67 3.31 -14.63
C VAL A 183 4.18 4.15 -15.79
N ALA A 184 5.26 3.71 -16.44
CA ALA A 184 5.82 4.37 -17.61
C ALA A 184 5.00 4.07 -18.88
N ASP A 185 5.19 4.86 -19.96
CA ASP A 185 4.58 4.61 -21.26
C ASP A 185 4.95 3.24 -21.81
N ASN A 186 3.97 2.53 -22.38
CA ASN A 186 4.21 1.30 -23.10
C ASN A 186 4.39 1.55 -24.58
N THR A 187 5.62 1.71 -25.00
CA THR A 187 6.00 1.91 -26.42
C THR A 187 6.40 0.62 -27.13
N THR A 188 6.23 -0.54 -26.49
CA THR A 188 6.69 -1.83 -27.03
C THR A 188 5.82 -2.40 -28.13
N GLY A 189 4.58 -1.94 -28.25
CA GLY A 189 3.59 -2.50 -29.16
C GLY A 189 2.96 -3.81 -28.67
N ALA A 190 3.32 -4.28 -27.48
CA ALA A 190 2.83 -5.53 -26.89
C ALA A 190 2.23 -5.29 -25.51
N LEU A 191 1.34 -6.21 -25.09
CA LEU A 191 0.81 -6.25 -23.74
C LEU A 191 1.90 -6.67 -22.75
N ARG A 192 2.02 -5.96 -21.62
CA ARG A 192 2.98 -6.29 -20.55
C ARG A 192 2.30 -6.45 -19.19
N PHE A 193 2.92 -7.23 -18.33
CA PHE A 193 2.41 -7.56 -17.01
C PHE A 193 3.47 -7.39 -15.93
N ALA A 194 3.03 -7.01 -14.75
CA ALA A 194 3.82 -7.06 -13.53
C ALA A 194 2.93 -7.38 -12.34
N THR A 195 3.55 -7.95 -11.31
CA THR A 195 2.91 -8.20 -10.02
C THR A 195 3.72 -7.49 -8.94
N ILE A 196 3.07 -6.64 -8.16
CA ILE A 196 3.61 -6.03 -6.96
C ILE A 196 3.17 -6.92 -5.80
N THR A 197 4.12 -7.55 -5.13
CA THR A 197 3.89 -8.34 -3.92
C THR A 197 4.27 -7.49 -2.72
N LEU A 198 3.36 -7.34 -1.78
CA LEU A 198 3.59 -6.68 -0.50
C LEU A 198 3.61 -7.74 0.58
N TRP A 199 4.56 -7.66 1.53
CA TRP A 199 4.58 -8.60 2.65
C TRP A 199 5.25 -8.04 3.89
N VAL A 200 4.90 -8.64 5.02
CA VAL A 200 5.58 -8.50 6.31
C VAL A 200 5.74 -9.87 6.94
N THR A 201 6.84 -10.06 7.67
CA THR A 201 7.09 -11.30 8.42
C THR A 201 7.02 -10.98 9.91
N ASP A 202 6.36 -11.84 10.68
CA ASP A 202 6.26 -11.73 12.13
C ASP A 202 7.44 -12.38 12.86
N GLY A 203 7.49 -12.26 14.19
CA GLY A 203 8.53 -12.86 15.03
C GLY A 203 8.52 -14.39 15.05
N SER A 204 7.51 -15.04 14.49
CA SER A 204 7.42 -16.49 14.32
C SER A 204 7.76 -16.95 12.91
N ASP A 205 8.31 -16.07 12.10
CA ASP A 205 8.62 -16.27 10.68
C ASP A 205 7.38 -16.55 9.80
N THR A 206 6.18 -16.16 10.28
CA THR A 206 4.96 -16.21 9.49
C THR A 206 4.89 -15.02 8.56
N ARG A 207 4.69 -15.27 7.26
CA ARG A 207 4.59 -14.23 6.22
C ARG A 207 3.13 -13.92 5.91
N TYR A 208 2.78 -12.65 6.04
CA TYR A 208 1.49 -12.08 5.62
C TYR A 208 1.71 -11.32 4.33
N GLU A 209 1.03 -11.69 3.25
CA GLU A 209 1.25 -11.10 1.94
C GLU A 209 -0.04 -10.79 1.19
N THR A 210 0.04 -9.80 0.29
CA THR A 210 -0.97 -9.47 -0.71
C THR A 210 -0.31 -9.14 -2.03
N ARG A 211 -1.08 -9.18 -3.12
CA ARG A 211 -0.57 -8.95 -4.47
C ARG A 211 -1.48 -8.02 -5.25
N ALA A 212 -0.87 -7.14 -6.02
CA ALA A 212 -1.51 -6.30 -7.02
C ALA A 212 -0.94 -6.63 -8.40
N THR A 213 -1.79 -6.98 -9.35
CA THR A 213 -1.38 -7.25 -10.73
C THR A 213 -1.63 -6.04 -11.60
N VAL A 214 -0.63 -5.64 -12.37
CA VAL A 214 -0.72 -4.55 -13.33
C VAL A 214 -0.56 -5.12 -14.73
N SER A 215 -1.52 -4.87 -15.60
CA SER A 215 -1.42 -5.12 -17.04
C SER A 215 -1.45 -3.81 -17.79
N GLN A 216 -0.63 -3.66 -18.82
CA GLN A 216 -0.62 -2.47 -19.65
C GLN A 216 -0.47 -2.87 -21.12
N ASN A 217 -1.48 -2.53 -21.94
CA ASN A 217 -1.35 -2.66 -23.39
C ASN A 217 -0.61 -1.44 -23.98
N SER A 218 -0.45 -1.40 -25.32
CA SER A 218 0.19 -0.29 -26.02
C SER A 218 -0.82 0.61 -26.75
N GLU A 219 -2.10 0.46 -26.46
CA GLU A 219 -3.17 1.20 -27.10
C GLU A 219 -3.20 2.63 -26.56
N ALA A 220 -3.28 3.62 -27.46
CA ALA A 220 -3.39 5.02 -27.08
C ALA A 220 -4.76 5.32 -26.44
N LEU A 221 -4.78 6.31 -25.54
CA LEU A 221 -6.03 6.85 -25.01
C LEU A 221 -6.87 7.45 -26.14
N ARG A 222 -8.17 7.20 -26.09
CA ARG A 222 -9.12 7.72 -27.07
C ARG A 222 -10.37 8.24 -26.36
N LEU A 223 -10.73 9.47 -26.71
CA LEU A 223 -11.98 10.10 -26.38
C LEU A 223 -12.48 10.83 -27.64
N THR A 224 -13.60 10.37 -28.19
CA THR A 224 -14.17 10.95 -29.41
C THR A 224 -15.66 11.16 -29.23
N MET A 225 -16.14 12.31 -29.64
CA MET A 225 -17.55 12.65 -29.74
C MET A 225 -17.73 13.29 -31.11
N THR A 226 -18.45 12.61 -31.99
CA THR A 226 -18.73 13.13 -33.33
C THR A 226 -20.19 13.56 -33.38
N PRO A 227 -20.48 14.85 -33.24
CA PRO A 227 -21.86 15.35 -33.35
C PRO A 227 -22.45 15.05 -34.71
N ALA A 228 -23.70 14.65 -34.75
CA ALA A 228 -24.42 14.46 -36.02
C ALA A 228 -24.53 15.76 -36.84
N GLU A 229 -24.57 16.88 -36.11
CA GLU A 229 -24.62 18.26 -36.64
C GLU A 229 -23.65 19.13 -35.84
N GLU A 230 -22.96 20.06 -36.52
CA GLU A 230 -22.07 21.02 -35.83
C GLU A 230 -22.86 21.97 -34.89
N THR A 231 -24.14 22.19 -35.23
CA THR A 231 -25.04 23.07 -34.48
C THR A 231 -26.37 22.38 -34.22
N HIS A 232 -26.73 22.27 -32.97
CA HIS A 232 -28.06 21.80 -32.51
C HIS A 232 -28.93 22.97 -32.07
N ALA A 233 -30.10 23.09 -32.67
CA ALA A 233 -31.10 24.11 -32.35
C ALA A 233 -32.01 23.57 -31.24
N ALA A 234 -31.73 23.93 -29.99
CA ALA A 234 -32.48 23.47 -28.83
C ALA A 234 -33.88 24.12 -28.76
N ALA A 235 -34.84 23.34 -28.29
CA ALA A 235 -36.21 23.82 -28.06
C ALA A 235 -36.21 25.02 -27.11
N SER A 236 -36.96 26.07 -27.44
CA SER A 236 -37.01 27.31 -26.64
C SER A 236 -37.59 27.08 -25.22
N TYR A 237 -38.48 26.10 -25.06
CA TYR A 237 -39.07 25.70 -23.77
C TYR A 237 -38.18 24.70 -22.97
N GLY A 238 -36.97 24.38 -23.48
CA GLY A 238 -36.05 23.45 -22.84
C GLY A 238 -36.22 22.02 -23.32
N GLU A 239 -35.09 21.27 -23.19
CA GLU A 239 -35.02 19.85 -23.54
C GLU A 239 -33.86 19.17 -22.84
N THR A 240 -33.72 17.88 -23.05
CA THR A 240 -32.47 17.16 -22.75
C THR A 240 -31.77 16.86 -24.09
N PHE A 241 -30.59 17.45 -24.26
CA PHE A 241 -29.71 17.13 -25.39
C PHE A 241 -28.92 15.87 -25.05
N GLU A 242 -28.86 14.93 -25.98
CA GLU A 242 -28.10 13.69 -25.83
C GLU A 242 -27.13 13.52 -26.98
N GLN A 243 -25.89 13.16 -26.66
CA GLN A 243 -24.84 12.95 -27.61
C GLN A 243 -24.00 11.70 -27.26
N ALA A 244 -23.89 10.78 -28.19
CA ALA A 244 -23.03 9.62 -28.04
C ALA A 244 -21.54 10.00 -28.12
N PHE A 245 -20.71 9.31 -27.38
CA PHE A 245 -19.26 9.42 -27.45
C PHE A 245 -18.62 8.04 -27.28
N GLU A 246 -17.38 7.89 -27.75
CA GLU A 246 -16.54 6.72 -27.56
C GLU A 246 -15.38 7.07 -26.65
N CYS A 247 -15.11 6.19 -25.66
CA CYS A 247 -14.03 6.36 -24.72
C CYS A 247 -13.43 4.99 -24.35
N ASN A 248 -12.10 4.86 -24.44
CA ASN A 248 -11.37 3.72 -23.91
C ASN A 248 -10.57 4.05 -22.66
N ILE A 249 -10.62 5.29 -22.15
CA ILE A 249 -9.84 5.76 -20.99
C ILE A 249 -10.39 5.14 -19.70
N PRO A 250 -9.67 4.28 -19.00
CA PRO A 250 -10.10 3.77 -17.69
C PRO A 250 -10.25 4.88 -16.65
N GLU A 251 -11.13 4.70 -15.66
CA GLU A 251 -11.35 5.70 -14.60
C GLU A 251 -10.09 6.02 -13.80
N ILE A 252 -9.16 5.08 -13.70
CA ILE A 252 -7.88 5.27 -12.99
C ILE A 252 -7.02 6.39 -13.58
N TYR A 253 -7.20 6.73 -14.85
CA TYR A 253 -6.48 7.85 -15.48
C TYR A 253 -7.05 9.22 -15.09
N GLY A 254 -8.26 9.27 -14.59
CA GLY A 254 -8.93 10.50 -14.17
C GLY A 254 -10.35 10.64 -14.71
N GLU A 255 -10.92 11.80 -14.48
CA GLU A 255 -12.28 12.10 -14.86
C GLU A 255 -12.37 12.71 -16.25
N ILE A 256 -13.49 12.47 -16.92
CA ILE A 256 -13.90 13.19 -18.12
C ILE A 256 -14.87 14.26 -17.67
N SER A 257 -14.64 15.49 -18.10
CA SER A 257 -15.46 16.65 -17.76
C SER A 257 -16.12 17.25 -19.00
N LEU A 258 -17.22 17.98 -18.79
CA LEU A 258 -17.84 18.81 -19.81
C LEU A 258 -17.12 20.16 -19.86
N VAL A 259 -16.60 20.52 -21.02
CA VAL A 259 -16.16 21.88 -21.35
C VAL A 259 -17.33 22.63 -21.96
N CYS A 260 -17.60 23.84 -21.48
CA CYS A 260 -18.66 24.67 -21.97
C CYS A 260 -18.15 26.10 -22.19
N ASP A 261 -18.19 26.58 -23.42
CA ASP A 261 -17.86 27.96 -23.79
C ASP A 261 -19.16 28.70 -24.17
N TYR A 262 -19.56 29.64 -23.37
CA TYR A 262 -20.74 30.48 -23.64
C TYR A 262 -20.40 31.52 -24.70
N LEU A 263 -21.10 31.50 -25.85
CA LEU A 263 -20.84 32.37 -27.00
C LEU A 263 -21.72 33.61 -26.98
N THR A 264 -23.00 33.44 -26.64
CA THR A 264 -23.96 34.54 -26.52
C THR A 264 -24.94 34.27 -25.38
N GLY A 265 -25.48 35.31 -24.77
CA GLY A 265 -26.34 35.25 -23.61
C GLY A 265 -25.55 35.26 -22.31
N ALA A 266 -26.25 34.99 -21.18
CA ALA A 266 -25.60 34.90 -19.90
C ALA A 266 -24.89 33.53 -19.74
N ASP A 267 -23.79 33.52 -19.01
CA ASP A 267 -23.07 32.28 -18.67
C ASP A 267 -23.87 31.41 -17.71
N GLY A 268 -23.53 30.11 -17.65
CA GLY A 268 -24.01 29.19 -16.62
C GLY A 268 -25.41 28.62 -16.85
N TRP A 269 -25.98 28.70 -18.05
CA TRP A 269 -27.30 28.13 -18.31
C TRP A 269 -27.30 26.62 -18.60
N LEU A 270 -26.11 26.01 -18.81
CA LEU A 270 -25.92 24.57 -18.95
C LEU A 270 -25.30 24.01 -17.65
N THR A 271 -26.10 23.81 -16.61
CA THR A 271 -25.60 23.45 -15.29
C THR A 271 -25.80 21.98 -14.93
N ASN A 272 -26.75 21.31 -15.57
CA ASN A 272 -27.08 19.92 -15.28
C ASN A 272 -26.67 19.04 -16.47
N TYR A 273 -25.63 18.24 -16.26
CA TYR A 273 -25.20 17.25 -17.25
C TYR A 273 -24.83 15.92 -16.57
N ARG A 274 -24.86 14.86 -17.35
CA ARG A 274 -24.42 13.53 -16.95
C ARG A 274 -23.54 12.95 -18.07
N ILE A 275 -22.39 12.44 -17.68
CA ILE A 275 -21.50 11.68 -18.54
C ILE A 275 -21.60 10.21 -18.09
N ASP A 276 -22.20 9.39 -18.92
CA ASP A 276 -22.32 7.95 -18.70
C ASP A 276 -21.27 7.23 -19.54
N ARG A 277 -20.15 6.85 -18.90
CA ARG A 277 -19.00 6.24 -19.59
C ARG A 277 -19.31 4.82 -20.06
N GLU A 278 -20.16 4.10 -19.31
CA GLU A 278 -20.55 2.73 -19.66
C GLU A 278 -21.48 2.72 -20.88
N ALA A 279 -22.45 3.63 -20.89
CA ALA A 279 -23.36 3.79 -22.02
C ALA A 279 -22.76 4.58 -23.19
N GLY A 280 -21.61 5.28 -22.99
CA GLY A 280 -21.05 6.19 -23.99
C GLY A 280 -21.97 7.35 -24.32
N LEU A 281 -22.66 7.93 -23.34
CA LEU A 281 -23.69 8.94 -23.54
C LEU A 281 -23.47 10.19 -22.68
N LEU A 282 -23.40 11.35 -23.34
CA LEU A 282 -23.48 12.66 -22.72
C LEU A 282 -24.94 13.13 -22.75
N SER A 283 -25.51 13.45 -21.60
CA SER A 283 -26.83 14.07 -21.48
C SER A 283 -26.70 15.47 -20.85
N VAL A 284 -27.22 16.49 -21.51
CA VAL A 284 -27.17 17.88 -21.03
C VAL A 284 -28.58 18.44 -20.97
N LYS A 285 -29.01 18.87 -19.79
CA LYS A 285 -30.32 19.50 -19.60
C LYS A 285 -30.26 20.97 -19.97
N ILE A 286 -31.00 21.34 -20.99
CA ILE A 286 -31.14 22.71 -21.47
C ILE A 286 -32.45 23.27 -20.88
N PRO A 287 -32.40 24.28 -19.99
CA PRO A 287 -33.63 24.88 -19.42
C PRO A 287 -34.32 25.79 -20.43
N ALA A 288 -35.58 26.09 -20.19
CA ALA A 288 -36.34 27.09 -20.98
C ALA A 288 -35.59 28.43 -21.02
N ASN A 289 -35.70 29.14 -22.16
CA ASN A 289 -35.06 30.44 -22.36
C ASN A 289 -36.08 31.58 -22.36
N PRO A 290 -36.41 32.21 -21.23
CA PRO A 290 -37.33 33.35 -21.23
C PRO A 290 -36.71 34.68 -21.69
N ALA A 291 -35.42 34.70 -21.93
CA ALA A 291 -34.64 35.91 -22.28
C ALA A 291 -34.31 35.98 -23.76
N ALA A 292 -33.24 36.66 -24.12
CA ALA A 292 -32.77 36.78 -25.50
C ALA A 292 -32.19 35.46 -26.05
N PRO A 293 -32.09 35.23 -27.35
CA PRO A 293 -31.44 34.09 -27.93
C PRO A 293 -30.02 33.89 -27.35
N ARG A 294 -29.64 32.64 -27.11
CA ARG A 294 -28.37 32.27 -26.50
C ARG A 294 -27.70 31.10 -27.21
N SER A 295 -26.39 31.03 -27.07
CA SER A 295 -25.64 29.92 -27.62
C SER A 295 -24.41 29.58 -26.77
N ALA A 296 -24.02 28.33 -26.79
CA ALA A 296 -22.82 27.81 -26.15
C ALA A 296 -22.27 26.66 -27.02
N ARG A 297 -20.98 26.42 -26.98
CA ARG A 297 -20.40 25.21 -27.53
C ARG A 297 -19.93 24.30 -26.38
N ILE A 298 -20.12 23.03 -26.55
CA ILE A 298 -19.75 22.03 -25.56
C ILE A 298 -18.85 20.95 -26.17
N ALA A 299 -17.94 20.41 -25.37
CA ALA A 299 -17.08 19.27 -25.69
C ALA A 299 -16.81 18.45 -24.45
N LEU A 300 -16.38 17.22 -24.62
CA LEU A 300 -15.82 16.40 -23.53
C LEU A 300 -14.30 16.60 -23.48
N ARG A 301 -13.75 16.67 -22.28
CA ARG A 301 -12.32 16.79 -22.04
C ARG A 301 -11.85 15.80 -21.00
N TYR A 302 -10.83 15.06 -21.35
CA TYR A 302 -9.95 14.35 -20.43
C TYR A 302 -8.69 15.20 -20.20
N ASP A 303 -8.28 15.37 -18.93
CA ASP A 303 -7.07 16.07 -18.53
C ASP A 303 -6.10 15.07 -17.89
N ASP A 304 -4.86 15.01 -18.36
CA ASP A 304 -3.82 14.10 -17.86
C ASP A 304 -3.14 14.61 -16.56
N GLY A 305 -3.54 15.79 -16.06
CA GLY A 305 -2.94 16.43 -14.89
C GLY A 305 -1.51 16.92 -15.09
N LYS A 306 -0.95 16.77 -16.31
CA LYS A 306 0.42 17.20 -16.68
C LYS A 306 0.42 18.35 -17.68
N GLY A 307 -0.75 18.89 -17.99
CA GLY A 307 -0.95 19.97 -18.95
C GLY A 307 -1.29 19.50 -20.36
N GLY A 308 -1.45 18.20 -20.57
CA GLY A 308 -1.97 17.55 -21.76
C GLY A 308 -3.43 17.13 -21.60
N GLY A 309 -3.90 16.29 -22.49
CA GLY A 309 -5.23 15.70 -22.46
C GLY A 309 -5.86 15.61 -23.84
N ILE A 310 -7.11 15.12 -23.86
CA ILE A 310 -7.88 14.94 -25.09
C ILE A 310 -9.14 15.78 -24.97
N THR A 311 -9.43 16.58 -25.99
CA THR A 311 -10.70 17.32 -26.11
C THR A 311 -11.38 16.85 -27.39
N THR A 312 -12.67 16.51 -27.30
CA THR A 312 -13.47 16.08 -28.45
C THR A 312 -13.80 17.25 -29.38
N ASP A 313 -14.40 16.94 -30.53
CA ASP A 313 -15.05 17.96 -31.34
C ASP A 313 -16.15 18.67 -30.54
N TYR A 314 -16.40 19.92 -30.90
CA TYR A 314 -17.41 20.75 -30.28
C TYR A 314 -18.75 20.61 -31.00
N VAL A 315 -19.84 20.63 -30.23
CA VAL A 315 -21.18 20.90 -30.76
C VAL A 315 -21.66 22.24 -30.25
N THR A 316 -22.21 23.06 -31.12
CA THR A 316 -22.81 24.37 -30.77
C THR A 316 -24.29 24.16 -30.46
N LEU A 317 -24.70 24.54 -29.26
CA LEU A 317 -26.10 24.58 -28.85
C LEU A 317 -26.63 26.00 -29.03
N THR A 318 -27.69 26.16 -29.80
CA THR A 318 -28.39 27.45 -29.96
C THR A 318 -29.80 27.33 -29.42
N GLN A 319 -30.30 28.40 -28.81
CA GLN A 319 -31.66 28.39 -28.24
C GLN A 319 -32.32 29.76 -28.39
N GLU A 320 -33.43 29.78 -29.08
CA GLU A 320 -34.25 30.97 -29.23
C GLU A 320 -34.97 31.30 -27.92
N LYS A 321 -35.46 32.53 -27.83
CA LYS A 321 -36.34 32.96 -26.75
C LYS A 321 -37.65 32.16 -26.79
N CYS A 322 -38.14 31.66 -25.65
CA CYS A 322 -39.49 31.13 -25.59
C CYS A 322 -40.52 32.31 -25.50
N ASP A 323 -41.50 32.31 -26.35
CA ASP A 323 -42.66 33.17 -26.19
C ASP A 323 -43.49 32.57 -25.08
N ILE A 324 -43.28 33.06 -23.87
CA ILE A 324 -44.27 32.90 -22.80
C ILE A 324 -45.40 33.78 -23.23
N GLY A 325 -46.41 33.20 -23.94
CA GLY A 325 -47.60 33.94 -24.38
C GLY A 325 -48.08 34.77 -23.22
N GLY A 326 -48.07 36.11 -23.37
CA GLY A 326 -48.76 36.96 -22.45
C GLY A 326 -50.20 36.47 -22.44
N VAL A 327 -50.71 36.09 -21.30
CA VAL A 327 -52.12 36.10 -21.05
C VAL A 327 -52.49 37.58 -21.17
N GLU A 328 -52.86 38.02 -22.40
CA GLU A 328 -53.61 39.24 -22.56
C GLU A 328 -54.82 39.01 -21.65
N GLY A 329 -54.84 39.75 -20.56
CA GLY A 329 -56.02 39.78 -19.69
C GLY A 329 -57.20 40.17 -20.56
N ASP A 330 -58.11 39.23 -20.79
CA ASP A 330 -59.41 39.52 -21.27
C ASP A 330 -59.96 40.64 -20.34
N GLN A 331 -60.01 41.84 -20.88
CA GLN A 331 -60.79 42.90 -20.28
C GLN A 331 -62.21 42.40 -20.38
N MET A 332 -62.75 41.89 -19.29
CA MET A 332 -64.17 41.80 -19.09
C MET A 332 -64.67 43.21 -19.18
N GLU A 333 -65.16 43.60 -20.36
CA GLU A 333 -66.05 44.69 -20.50
C GLU A 333 -67.27 44.42 -19.57
N GLY A 334 -67.33 45.13 -18.47
CA GLY A 334 -68.47 45.11 -17.57
C GLY A 334 -69.66 45.56 -18.36
N GLU A 335 -70.60 44.65 -18.60
CA GLU A 335 -71.95 44.91 -19.03
C GLU A 335 -72.57 45.78 -17.96
N LYS A 336 -72.83 47.02 -18.31
CA LYS A 336 -73.68 47.96 -17.52
C LYS A 336 -75.11 47.43 -17.53
N ASP A 337 -75.48 46.83 -16.44
CA ASP A 337 -76.93 46.62 -16.17
C ASP A 337 -77.58 47.96 -15.84
N ASP A 338 -78.21 48.57 -16.84
CA ASP A 338 -79.21 49.61 -16.68
C ASP A 338 -80.49 48.90 -16.25
N ASN A 339 -80.79 48.91 -14.96
CA ASN A 339 -82.14 48.71 -14.46
C ASN A 339 -82.43 49.72 -13.37
N GLU A 340 -83.09 50.84 -13.81
CA GLU A 340 -84.00 51.64 -13.00
C GLU A 340 -85.12 50.77 -12.51
N TRP A 341 -85.40 50.83 -11.20
CA TRP A 341 -86.71 51.13 -10.53
C TRP A 341 -86.47 51.40 -9.04
#